data_13bedecc0282e22611fcd680d36eee79
#
_entry.id   13bedecc0282e22611fcd680d36eee79
#
_cell.length_a   1.000
_cell.length_b   1.000
_cell.length_c   1.000
_cell.angle_alpha   90.00
_cell.angle_beta   90.00
_cell.angle_gamma   90.00
#
_symmetry.space_group_name_H-M   'P 1'
#
loop_
_entity.id
_entity.type
_entity.pdbx_description
1 polymer ?
#
loop_
_entity_poly.entity_id
_entity_poly.type
_entity_poly.pdbx_seq_one_letter_code
_entity_poly.pdbx_strand_id
1 'polypeptide(L)'
;MTSLKTIETDFAAAMMARGARLRGWEKSTDGRKLYWQLTDINPDWIEEYRRGTDGIVRFVANRRMLVNVCKTEIEQNKIQIKGETYR
;
A
#
# COMPACT_ATOMS: atom_id res chain seq x y z
N MET A 1 -15.66 7.89 -9.64
CA MET A 1 -14.40 7.44 -9.07
C MET A 1 -14.65 6.70 -7.78
N THR A 2 -13.85 5.71 -7.51
CA THR A 2 -14.06 4.77 -6.41
C THR A 2 -12.97 4.89 -5.37
N SER A 3 -13.35 4.75 -4.11
CA SER A 3 -12.39 4.66 -3.00
C SER A 3 -12.45 3.25 -2.43
N LEU A 4 -11.30 2.75 -1.98
CA LEU A 4 -11.26 1.42 -1.37
C LEU A 4 -10.09 1.29 -0.42
N LYS A 5 -10.13 0.24 0.40
CA LYS A 5 -9.01 -0.16 1.24
C LYS A 5 -8.55 -1.54 0.81
N THR A 6 -7.24 -1.76 0.85
CA THR A 6 -6.69 -3.05 0.47
C THR A 6 -5.42 -3.31 1.27
N ILE A 7 -5.19 -4.58 1.58
CA ILE A 7 -3.92 -4.99 2.19
C ILE A 7 -2.92 -5.41 1.14
N GLU A 8 -3.32 -5.48 -0.12
CA GLU A 8 -2.45 -5.93 -1.19
C GLU A 8 -1.59 -4.77 -1.68
N THR A 9 -0.34 -4.79 -1.29
CA THR A 9 0.60 -3.72 -1.65
C THR A 9 0.78 -3.63 -3.16
N ASP A 10 0.86 -4.77 -3.83
CA ASP A 10 1.04 -4.77 -5.27
C ASP A 10 -0.15 -4.15 -5.99
N PHE A 11 -1.35 -4.47 -5.53
CA PHE A 11 -2.55 -3.89 -6.11
C PHE A 11 -2.58 -2.37 -5.89
N ALA A 12 -2.28 -1.95 -4.65
CA ALA A 12 -2.26 -0.52 -4.34
C ALA A 12 -1.25 0.22 -5.22
N ALA A 13 -0.07 -0.35 -5.40
CA ALA A 13 0.95 0.28 -6.24
C ALA A 13 0.51 0.36 -7.69
N ALA A 14 -0.15 -0.68 -8.18
CA ALA A 14 -0.65 -0.68 -9.56
C ALA A 14 -1.70 0.39 -9.77
N MET A 15 -2.61 0.56 -8.81
CA MET A 15 -3.63 1.59 -8.91
C MET A 15 -3.01 2.98 -8.88
N MET A 16 -2.02 3.18 -8.02
CA MET A 16 -1.33 4.47 -7.94
C MET A 16 -0.57 4.77 -9.24
N ALA A 17 -0.03 3.75 -9.89
CA ALA A 17 0.64 3.94 -11.18
C ALA A 17 -0.34 4.41 -12.25
N ARG A 18 -1.62 4.12 -12.08
CA ARG A 18 -2.65 4.56 -13.01
C ARG A 18 -3.19 5.95 -12.68
N GLY A 19 -2.95 6.43 -11.47
CA GLY A 19 -3.41 7.74 -11.09
C GLY A 19 -4.22 7.79 -9.81
N ALA A 20 -4.45 6.65 -9.16
CA ALA A 20 -5.13 6.65 -7.88
C ALA A 20 -4.28 7.36 -6.83
N ARG A 21 -4.96 7.92 -5.84
CA ARG A 21 -4.27 8.67 -4.79
C ARG A 21 -4.28 7.87 -3.50
N LEU A 22 -3.13 7.84 -2.85
CA LEU A 22 -3.00 7.24 -1.52
C LEU A 22 -3.45 8.27 -0.50
N ARG A 23 -4.55 8.00 0.19
CA ARG A 23 -5.05 8.89 1.23
C ARG A 23 -4.39 8.65 2.56
N GLY A 24 -3.94 7.43 2.79
CA GLY A 24 -3.32 7.09 4.05
C GLY A 24 -3.31 5.59 4.22
N TRP A 25 -3.08 5.18 5.45
CA TRP A 25 -3.07 3.76 5.78
C TRP A 25 -3.52 3.60 7.22
N GLU A 26 -3.96 2.38 7.56
CA GLU A 26 -4.28 2.08 8.94
C GLU A 26 -3.79 0.68 9.26
N LYS A 27 -3.43 0.47 10.51
CA LYS A 27 -2.92 -0.84 10.94
C LYS A 27 -4.07 -1.78 11.23
N SER A 28 -3.84 -3.06 10.97
CA SER A 28 -4.79 -4.07 11.39
C SER A 28 -4.82 -4.15 12.90
N THR A 29 -5.82 -4.87 13.43
CA THR A 29 -6.00 -4.99 14.87
C THR A 29 -4.77 -5.57 15.56
N ASP A 30 -4.11 -6.52 14.93
CA ASP A 30 -2.93 -7.15 15.49
C ASP A 30 -1.64 -6.40 15.15
N GLY A 31 -1.72 -5.31 14.42
CA GLY A 31 -0.57 -4.49 14.08
C GLY A 31 0.39 -5.10 13.08
N ARG A 32 0.02 -6.21 12.44
CA ARG A 32 0.93 -6.90 11.53
C ARG A 32 0.74 -6.52 10.07
N LYS A 33 -0.38 -5.90 9.73
CA LYS A 33 -0.70 -5.56 8.35
C LYS A 33 -1.12 -4.12 8.25
N LEU A 34 -0.95 -3.55 7.08
CA LEU A 34 -1.45 -2.22 6.79
C LEU A 34 -2.52 -2.31 5.72
N TYR A 35 -3.58 -1.54 5.91
CA TYR A 35 -4.60 -1.35 4.90
C TYR A 35 -4.33 -0.03 4.20
N TRP A 36 -4.13 -0.10 2.91
CA TRP A 36 -3.90 1.10 2.11
C TRP A 36 -5.25 1.71 1.74
N GLN A 37 -5.39 3.00 1.94
CA GLN A 37 -6.62 3.72 1.63
C GLN A 37 -6.40 4.50 0.34
N LEU A 38 -7.10 4.12 -0.70
CA LEU A 38 -6.93 4.72 -2.02
C LEU A 38 -8.21 5.40 -2.44
N THR A 39 -8.06 6.47 -3.21
CA THR A 39 -9.19 7.20 -3.77
C THR A 39 -8.91 7.50 -5.24
N ASP A 40 -9.96 7.94 -5.94
CA ASP A 40 -9.87 8.33 -7.36
C ASP A 40 -9.47 7.16 -8.25
N ILE A 41 -10.01 5.97 -7.94
CA ILE A 41 -9.75 4.78 -8.75
C ILE A 41 -10.84 4.66 -9.82
N ASN A 42 -10.40 4.47 -11.05
CA ASN A 42 -11.29 4.12 -12.14
C ASN A 42 -11.53 2.60 -12.07
N PRO A 43 -12.78 2.13 -12.00
CA PRO A 43 -13.04 0.69 -11.92
C PRO A 43 -12.42 -0.12 -13.06
N ASP A 44 -12.23 0.49 -14.22
CA ASP A 44 -11.59 -0.22 -15.33
C ASP A 44 -10.16 -0.63 -15.01
N TRP A 45 -9.48 0.15 -14.16
CA TRP A 45 -8.11 -0.17 -13.76
C TRP A 45 -8.04 -1.48 -12.98
N ILE A 46 -9.07 -1.75 -12.19
CA ILE A 46 -9.12 -2.98 -11.40
C ILE A 46 -9.20 -4.19 -12.34
N GLU A 47 -10.03 -4.07 -13.36
CA GLU A 47 -10.13 -5.15 -14.36
C GLU A 47 -8.83 -5.35 -15.09
N GLU A 48 -8.18 -4.26 -15.48
CA GLU A 48 -6.92 -4.35 -16.20
C GLU A 48 -5.83 -4.97 -15.34
N TYR A 49 -5.83 -4.65 -14.05
CA TYR A 49 -4.88 -5.26 -13.14
C TYR A 49 -5.07 -6.77 -13.09
N ARG A 50 -6.32 -7.21 -13.01
CA ARG A 50 -6.62 -8.65 -12.97
C ARG A 50 -6.19 -9.35 -14.24
N ARG A 51 -6.19 -8.64 -15.35
CA ARG A 51 -5.75 -9.20 -16.63
C ARG A 51 -4.25 -9.15 -16.82
N GLY A 52 -3.55 -8.43 -15.94
CA GLY A 52 -2.10 -8.33 -16.04
C GLY A 52 -1.62 -7.37 -17.11
N THR A 53 -2.39 -6.33 -17.43
CA THR A 53 -2.04 -5.38 -18.48
C THR A 53 -1.47 -4.07 -17.95
N ASP A 54 -1.16 -3.98 -16.67
CA ASP A 54 -0.62 -2.75 -16.09
C ASP A 54 0.82 -2.50 -16.51
N GLY A 55 1.18 -1.22 -16.58
CA GLY A 55 2.56 -0.84 -16.83
C GLY A 55 3.45 -1.14 -15.64
N ILE A 56 4.68 -1.51 -15.90
CA ILE A 56 5.57 -2.02 -14.87
C ILE A 56 6.42 -0.96 -14.18
N VAL A 57 6.88 0.05 -14.92
CA VAL A 57 7.88 0.98 -14.37
C VAL A 57 7.34 1.77 -13.19
N ARG A 58 6.17 2.39 -13.35
CA ARG A 58 5.56 3.14 -12.26
C ARG A 58 5.13 2.23 -11.12
N PHE A 59 4.70 1.03 -11.46
CA PHE A 59 4.32 0.04 -10.47
C PHE A 59 5.48 -0.25 -9.51
N VAL A 60 6.67 -0.48 -10.07
CA VAL A 60 7.84 -0.81 -9.24
C VAL A 60 8.17 0.34 -8.30
N ALA A 61 8.13 1.58 -8.80
CA ALA A 61 8.45 2.73 -7.96
C ALA A 61 7.45 2.89 -6.81
N ASN A 62 6.17 2.76 -7.10
CA ASN A 62 5.13 2.89 -6.08
C ASN A 62 5.20 1.75 -5.07
N ARG A 63 5.44 0.54 -5.54
CA ARG A 63 5.56 -0.59 -4.65
C ARG A 63 6.71 -0.41 -3.67
N ARG A 64 7.82 0.11 -4.15
CA ARG A 64 8.99 0.36 -3.30
C ARG A 64 8.66 1.36 -2.20
N MET A 65 7.96 2.42 -2.54
CA MET A 65 7.56 3.43 -1.57
C MET A 65 6.65 2.81 -0.49
N LEU A 66 5.66 2.03 -0.90
CA LEU A 66 4.73 1.42 0.04
C LEU A 66 5.41 0.41 0.95
N VAL A 67 6.34 -0.36 0.41
CA VAL A 67 7.10 -1.31 1.22
C VAL A 67 7.91 -0.57 2.28
N ASN A 68 8.49 0.57 1.91
CA ASN A 68 9.26 1.36 2.88
C ASN A 68 8.39 1.88 4.00
N VAL A 69 7.16 2.32 3.70
CA VAL A 69 6.22 2.75 4.73
C VAL A 69 5.92 1.58 5.68
N CYS A 70 5.66 0.40 5.14
CA CYS A 70 5.42 -0.78 5.97
C CYS A 70 6.57 -1.05 6.91
N LYS A 71 7.79 -1.02 6.40
CA LYS A 71 8.97 -1.26 7.24
C LYS A 71 9.08 -0.26 8.36
N THR A 72 8.91 1.01 8.03
CA THR A 72 9.04 2.07 9.02
C THR A 72 8.01 1.91 10.12
N GLU A 73 6.76 1.67 9.77
CA GLU A 73 5.71 1.52 10.74
C GLU A 73 5.92 0.32 11.64
N ILE A 74 6.35 -0.79 11.07
CA ILE A 74 6.57 -2.00 11.84
C ILE A 74 7.75 -1.82 12.79
N GLU A 75 8.80 -1.18 12.34
CA GLU A 75 9.96 -0.92 13.19
C GLU A 75 9.62 -0.02 14.36
N GLN A 76 8.82 1.00 14.12
CA GLN A 76 8.38 1.87 15.20
C GLN A 76 7.56 1.11 16.23
N ASN A 77 6.71 0.22 15.78
CA ASN A 77 5.95 -0.62 16.68
C ASN A 77 6.85 -1.50 17.53
N LYS A 78 7.85 -2.09 16.92
CA LYS A 78 8.77 -2.94 17.67
C LYS A 78 9.50 -2.17 18.74
N ILE A 79 9.94 -0.97 18.42
CA ILE A 79 10.62 -0.13 19.37
C ILE A 79 9.71 0.20 20.53
N GLN A 80 8.47 0.57 20.27
CA GLN A 80 7.51 0.90 21.30
C GLN A 80 7.22 -0.28 22.21
N ILE A 81 7.02 -1.44 21.62
CA ILE A 81 6.64 -2.62 22.39
C ILE A 81 7.76 -3.09 23.27
N LYS A 82 8.95 -3.13 22.77
CA LYS A 82 10.09 -3.68 23.50
C LYS A 82 10.72 -2.67 24.44
N GLY A 83 10.48 -1.40 24.21
CA GLY A 83 11.06 -0.37 25.05
C GLY A 83 12.55 -0.37 25.02
N GLU A 84 13.15 -0.90 23.99
CA GLU A 84 14.58 -0.99 23.90
C GLU A 84 15.02 -0.72 22.50
N THR A 85 16.27 -0.53 22.36
CA THR A 85 16.85 -0.33 21.08
C THR A 85 16.70 -1.54 20.23
N TYR A 86 16.23 -1.33 19.06
CA TYR A 86 15.97 -2.41 18.19
C TYR A 86 16.70 -2.21 16.91
N ARG A 87 17.41 -3.20 16.50
CA ARG A 87 18.25 -3.01 15.33
C ARG A 87 17.97 -4.04 14.31
#